data_2e64e6143484ea3360f1d9286a327c06
#
_entry.id   2e64e6143484ea3360f1d9286a327c06
#
_cell.length_a   1.000
_cell.length_b   1.000
_cell.length_c   1.000
_cell.angle_alpha   90.00
_cell.angle_beta   90.00
_cell.angle_gamma   90.00
#
_symmetry.space_group_name_H-M   'P 1'
#
loop_
_entity.id
_entity.type
_entity.pdbx_description
1 polymer ?
#
loop_
_entity_poly.entity_id
_entity_poly.type
_entity_poly.pdbx_seq_one_letter_code
_entity_poly.pdbx_strand_id
1 'polypeptide(L)'
;VETIEALRSKPVESTLVERWRLIDEAMELYAGLPQPLRLGYGLTYILSKASLPVKGYDILLGRFDDHVPTPEEEAFVRRFHEQNRQQLCVEGGHITLDWAKIFAVGLDGYLTQANNCRARCLAEYAGSATLQFYQGYILIIEAIITYIKRYAAAARDAGLIDTADAALSIAGP
;
A
#
# COMPACT_ATOMS: atom_id res chain seq x y z
N VAL A 1 -12.14 2.88 -27.53
CA VAL A 1 -11.41 1.84 -26.78
C VAL A 1 -10.02 1.77 -27.35
N GLU A 2 -8.99 2.13 -26.60
CA GLU A 2 -7.60 1.91 -27.00
C GLU A 2 -7.37 0.42 -27.17
N THR A 3 -6.81 0.02 -28.31
CA THR A 3 -6.48 -1.38 -28.54
C THR A 3 -5.29 -1.78 -27.68
N ILE A 4 -5.17 -3.08 -27.36
CA ILE A 4 -4.01 -3.63 -26.63
C ILE A 4 -2.69 -3.29 -27.34
N GLU A 5 -2.69 -3.22 -28.66
CA GLU A 5 -1.52 -2.82 -29.47
C GLU A 5 -1.12 -1.36 -29.24
N ALA A 6 -2.10 -0.45 -29.19
CA ALA A 6 -1.83 0.95 -28.87
C ALA A 6 -1.29 1.14 -27.45
N LEU A 7 -1.77 0.33 -26.48
CA LEU A 7 -1.25 0.34 -25.11
C LEU A 7 0.19 -0.23 -25.04
N ARG A 8 0.49 -1.27 -25.80
CA ARG A 8 1.84 -1.87 -25.85
C ARG A 8 2.89 -0.97 -26.53
N SER A 9 2.46 -0.10 -27.42
CA SER A 9 3.37 0.84 -28.12
C SER A 9 3.71 2.07 -27.29
N LYS A 10 3.02 2.31 -26.17
CA LYS A 10 3.35 3.41 -25.26
C LYS A 10 4.61 3.06 -24.48
N PRO A 11 5.55 4.02 -24.32
CA PRO A 11 6.66 3.82 -23.40
C PRO A 11 6.11 3.53 -22.00
N VAL A 12 6.70 2.56 -21.31
CA VAL A 12 6.39 2.28 -19.90
C VAL A 12 7.08 3.35 -19.07
N GLU A 13 6.39 4.44 -18.85
CA GLU A 13 6.87 5.52 -17.99
C GLU A 13 6.31 5.28 -16.58
N SER A 14 7.12 4.62 -15.76
CA SER A 14 6.82 4.48 -14.34
C SER A 14 7.56 5.57 -13.60
N THR A 15 6.83 6.56 -13.15
CA THR A 15 7.45 7.70 -12.47
C THR A 15 7.70 7.43 -11.00
N LEU A 16 6.79 6.77 -10.33
CA LEU A 16 6.84 6.48 -8.89
C LEU A 16 7.21 7.70 -8.03
N VAL A 17 7.25 8.91 -8.59
CA VAL A 17 7.69 10.14 -7.91
C VAL A 17 6.81 10.43 -6.71
N GLU A 18 5.49 10.35 -6.89
CA GLU A 18 4.54 10.53 -5.80
C GLU A 18 4.80 9.55 -4.67
N ARG A 19 5.02 8.28 -5.01
CA ARG A 19 5.33 7.23 -4.04
C ARG A 19 6.58 7.57 -3.23
N TRP A 20 7.65 8.00 -3.88
CA TRP A 20 8.89 8.32 -3.19
C TRP A 20 8.77 9.58 -2.33
N ARG A 21 8.00 10.58 -2.76
CA ARG A 21 7.68 11.77 -1.94
C ARG A 21 6.90 11.39 -0.68
N LEU A 22 5.86 10.58 -0.82
CA LEU A 22 5.06 10.12 0.33
C LEU A 22 5.87 9.25 1.29
N ILE A 23 6.81 8.43 0.78
CA ILE A 23 7.73 7.65 1.63
C ILE A 23 8.67 8.58 2.39
N ASP A 24 9.26 9.58 1.73
CA ASP A 24 10.17 10.55 2.34
C ASP A 24 9.48 11.32 3.46
N GLU A 25 8.30 11.87 3.19
CA GLU A 25 7.46 12.55 4.18
C GLU A 25 7.10 11.64 5.37
N ALA A 26 6.71 10.38 5.11
CA ALA A 26 6.38 9.42 6.15
C ALA A 26 7.60 9.05 7.00
N MET A 27 8.77 8.90 6.39
CA MET A 27 10.02 8.62 7.08
C MET A 27 10.40 9.75 8.03
N GLU A 28 10.20 11.01 7.63
CA GLU A 28 10.44 12.17 8.47
C GLU A 28 9.43 12.28 9.61
N LEU A 29 8.13 12.20 9.31
CA LEU A 29 7.05 12.35 10.28
C LEU A 29 7.11 11.32 11.42
N TYR A 30 7.51 10.10 11.13
CA TYR A 30 7.47 8.99 12.08
C TYR A 30 8.86 8.49 12.51
N ALA A 31 9.93 9.25 12.23
CA ALA A 31 11.32 8.87 12.52
C ALA A 31 11.56 8.47 13.97
N GLY A 32 10.89 9.15 14.92
CA GLY A 32 11.05 8.91 16.37
C GLY A 32 10.30 7.70 16.93
N LEU A 33 9.50 7.01 16.11
CA LEU A 33 8.71 5.88 16.58
C LEU A 33 9.50 4.56 16.50
N PRO A 34 9.18 3.58 17.38
CA PRO A 34 9.63 2.20 17.23
C PRO A 34 9.29 1.64 15.85
N GLN A 35 10.17 0.80 15.30
CA GLN A 35 10.05 0.32 13.91
C GLN A 35 8.67 -0.23 13.54
N PRO A 36 7.99 -1.09 14.32
CA PRO A 36 6.67 -1.59 13.94
C PRO A 36 5.62 -0.48 13.82
N LEU A 37 5.63 0.49 14.72
CA LEU A 37 4.71 1.62 14.69
C LEU A 37 5.04 2.59 13.55
N ARG A 38 6.34 2.83 13.31
CA ARG A 38 6.78 3.65 12.19
C ARG A 38 6.31 3.09 10.85
N LEU A 39 6.41 1.78 10.66
CA LEU A 39 5.90 1.10 9.46
C LEU A 39 4.38 1.21 9.35
N GLY A 40 3.66 0.96 10.45
CA GLY A 40 2.20 1.04 10.48
C GLY A 40 1.68 2.44 10.14
N TYR A 41 2.13 3.46 10.86
CA TYR A 41 1.74 4.85 10.61
C TYR A 41 2.24 5.37 9.26
N GLY A 42 3.46 5.00 8.87
CA GLY A 42 4.03 5.38 7.57
C GLY A 42 3.19 4.84 6.41
N LEU A 43 2.82 3.56 6.43
CA LEU A 43 1.97 3.00 5.39
C LEU A 43 0.56 3.60 5.41
N THR A 44 -0.01 3.85 6.58
CA THR A 44 -1.31 4.54 6.72
C THR A 44 -1.25 5.92 6.06
N TYR A 45 -0.19 6.69 6.32
CA TYR A 45 0.02 8.00 5.70
C TYR A 45 0.09 7.89 4.18
N ILE A 46 0.98 7.02 3.66
CA ILE A 46 1.20 6.83 2.22
C ILE A 46 -0.11 6.43 1.53
N LEU A 47 -0.78 5.38 2.00
CA LEU A 47 -1.98 4.84 1.37
C LEU A 47 -3.20 5.77 1.53
N SER A 48 -3.23 6.65 2.53
CA SER A 48 -4.29 7.66 2.66
C SER A 48 -4.16 8.80 1.67
N LYS A 49 -2.93 9.11 1.23
CA LYS A 49 -2.63 10.25 0.36
C LYS A 49 -2.38 9.89 -1.10
N ALA A 50 -1.95 8.64 -1.35
CA ALA A 50 -1.65 8.18 -2.70
C ALA A 50 -2.81 8.47 -3.67
N SER A 51 -2.48 8.96 -4.86
CA SER A 51 -3.43 9.14 -5.96
C SER A 51 -4.00 7.79 -6.39
N LEU A 52 -5.19 7.82 -6.99
CA LEU A 52 -5.94 6.64 -7.38
C LEU A 52 -6.27 6.71 -8.88
N PRO A 53 -5.30 6.63 -9.77
CA PRO A 53 -5.56 6.70 -11.20
C PRO A 53 -6.34 5.45 -11.62
N VAL A 54 -7.54 5.68 -12.19
CA VAL A 54 -8.41 4.64 -12.74
C VAL A 54 -8.77 5.04 -14.17
N LYS A 55 -8.61 4.13 -15.11
CA LYS A 55 -8.99 4.30 -16.51
C LYS A 55 -10.14 3.35 -16.85
N GLY A 56 -11.07 3.78 -17.70
CA GLY A 56 -12.29 3.03 -18.02
C GLY A 56 -12.08 1.64 -18.64
N TYR A 57 -10.85 1.23 -18.89
CA TYR A 57 -10.47 -0.10 -19.38
C TYR A 57 -9.69 -0.94 -18.34
N ASP A 58 -9.51 -0.44 -17.13
CA ASP A 58 -8.77 -1.17 -16.09
C ASP A 58 -9.55 -2.39 -15.60
N ILE A 59 -8.94 -3.56 -15.73
CA ILE A 59 -9.46 -4.82 -15.21
C ILE A 59 -8.98 -5.05 -13.79
N LEU A 60 -7.78 -4.53 -13.46
CA LEU A 60 -7.16 -4.57 -12.13
C LEU A 60 -6.91 -3.16 -11.65
N LEU A 61 -7.11 -2.94 -10.35
CA LEU A 61 -6.82 -1.67 -9.69
C LEU A 61 -5.38 -1.65 -9.17
N GLY A 62 -4.86 -0.45 -8.89
CA GLY A 62 -3.51 -0.27 -8.35
C GLY A 62 -2.50 0.24 -9.37
N ARG A 63 -2.98 0.89 -10.42
CA ARG A 63 -2.14 1.58 -11.39
C ARG A 63 -1.32 2.67 -10.69
N PHE A 64 -0.07 2.80 -11.08
CA PHE A 64 0.76 3.95 -10.71
C PHE A 64 0.46 5.15 -11.62
N ASP A 65 0.84 6.33 -11.14
CA ASP A 65 0.86 7.52 -11.97
C ASP A 65 1.72 7.29 -13.21
N ASP A 66 1.22 7.72 -14.37
CA ASP A 66 1.81 7.52 -15.68
C ASP A 66 2.27 8.84 -16.33
N HIS A 67 2.52 9.90 -15.55
CA HIS A 67 3.11 11.13 -16.09
C HIS A 67 4.61 11.00 -16.33
N VAL A 68 5.12 11.74 -17.28
CA VAL A 68 6.57 11.83 -17.56
C VAL A 68 7.21 12.71 -16.47
N PRO A 69 8.21 12.20 -15.72
CA PRO A 69 8.84 12.99 -14.68
C PRO A 69 9.59 14.20 -15.27
N THR A 70 9.54 15.32 -14.57
CA THR A 70 10.39 16.46 -14.88
C THR A 70 11.84 16.18 -14.45
N PRO A 71 12.83 16.92 -15.00
CA PRO A 71 14.23 16.79 -14.56
C PRO A 71 14.42 17.01 -13.05
N GLU A 72 13.62 17.88 -12.44
CA GLU A 72 13.63 18.14 -11.00
C GLU A 72 13.12 16.93 -10.20
N GLU A 73 12.08 16.28 -10.70
CA GLU A 73 11.53 15.05 -10.11
C GLU A 73 12.50 13.89 -10.21
N GLU A 74 13.14 13.71 -11.36
CA GLU A 74 14.22 12.72 -11.51
C GLU A 74 15.38 12.98 -10.55
N ALA A 75 15.77 14.26 -10.40
CA ALA A 75 16.83 14.64 -9.47
C ALA A 75 16.42 14.38 -8.01
N PHE A 76 15.16 14.61 -7.65
CA PHE A 76 14.63 14.26 -6.33
C PHE A 76 14.72 12.76 -6.08
N VAL A 77 14.17 11.93 -6.98
CA VAL A 77 14.17 10.47 -6.84
C VAL A 77 15.60 9.94 -6.70
N ARG A 78 16.53 10.44 -7.51
CA ARG A 78 17.94 10.05 -7.43
C ARG A 78 18.55 10.37 -6.07
N ARG A 79 18.38 11.61 -5.58
CA ARG A 79 18.87 12.02 -4.25
C ARG A 79 18.25 11.18 -3.13
N PHE A 80 16.94 10.95 -3.21
CA PHE A 80 16.22 10.13 -2.23
C PHE A 80 16.82 8.72 -2.14
N HIS A 81 17.05 8.07 -3.28
CA HIS A 81 17.68 6.74 -3.30
C HIS A 81 19.12 6.74 -2.79
N GLU A 82 19.92 7.74 -3.14
CA GLU A 82 21.29 7.86 -2.65
C GLU A 82 21.34 8.03 -1.14
N GLN A 83 20.48 8.88 -0.58
CA GLN A 83 20.41 9.17 0.86
C GLN A 83 19.86 8.00 1.68
N ASN A 84 18.94 7.24 1.12
CA ASN A 84 18.21 6.20 1.83
C ASN A 84 18.64 4.76 1.43
N ARG A 85 19.70 4.62 0.68
CA ARG A 85 20.15 3.34 0.10
C ARG A 85 20.30 2.20 1.11
N GLN A 86 20.71 2.51 2.35
CA GLN A 86 20.85 1.52 3.41
C GLN A 86 19.53 1.20 4.14
N GLN A 87 18.57 2.10 4.08
CA GLN A 87 17.29 1.96 4.79
C GLN A 87 16.20 1.36 3.91
N LEU A 88 16.29 1.59 2.61
CA LEU A 88 15.39 1.04 1.61
C LEU A 88 16.01 -0.23 1.05
N CYS A 89 15.77 -1.35 1.68
CA CYS A 89 16.07 -2.67 1.13
C CYS A 89 15.11 -2.95 -0.04
N VAL A 90 15.26 -2.22 -1.14
CA VAL A 90 14.32 -2.24 -2.27
C VAL A 90 14.42 -3.55 -3.06
N GLU A 91 15.55 -4.23 -2.96
CA GLU A 91 15.83 -5.45 -3.75
C GLU A 91 15.66 -6.74 -2.94
N GLY A 92 15.26 -6.61 -1.69
CA GLY A 92 15.37 -7.68 -0.71
C GLY A 92 14.13 -8.51 -0.56
N GLY A 93 13.54 -9.06 -1.47
CA GLY A 93 12.64 -10.09 -1.09
C GLY A 93 11.31 -10.16 -1.82
N HIS A 94 11.22 -11.14 -2.62
CA HIS A 94 9.95 -11.65 -3.08
C HIS A 94 9.31 -12.45 -1.94
N ILE A 95 8.39 -11.84 -1.22
CA ILE A 95 7.56 -12.53 -0.23
C ILE A 95 6.37 -13.10 -0.97
N THR A 96 6.21 -14.42 -0.90
CA THR A 96 4.98 -15.06 -1.36
C THR A 96 3.93 -14.93 -0.27
N LEU A 97 2.80 -14.33 -0.63
CA LEU A 97 1.64 -14.24 0.27
C LEU A 97 0.97 -15.61 0.40
N ASP A 98 0.37 -15.86 1.55
CA ASP A 98 -0.53 -17.01 1.74
C ASP A 98 -1.88 -16.73 1.06
N TRP A 99 -1.90 -16.92 -0.25
CA TRP A 99 -3.08 -16.67 -1.08
C TRP A 99 -4.27 -17.52 -0.67
N ALA A 100 -4.03 -18.76 -0.27
CA ALA A 100 -5.10 -19.65 0.17
C ALA A 100 -5.84 -19.06 1.38
N LYS A 101 -5.10 -18.53 2.34
CA LYS A 101 -5.68 -17.89 3.51
C LYS A 101 -6.33 -16.54 3.17
N ILE A 102 -5.72 -15.74 2.31
CA ILE A 102 -6.31 -14.47 1.87
C ILE A 102 -7.67 -14.71 1.22
N PHE A 103 -7.78 -15.69 0.32
CA PHE A 103 -9.05 -16.01 -0.32
C PHE A 103 -10.07 -16.64 0.63
N ALA A 104 -9.61 -17.33 1.67
CA ALA A 104 -10.52 -17.98 2.62
C ALA A 104 -11.13 -17.01 3.64
N VAL A 105 -10.37 -16.02 4.13
CA VAL A 105 -10.80 -15.19 5.25
C VAL A 105 -10.75 -13.68 4.97
N GLY A 106 -10.24 -13.26 3.83
CA GLY A 106 -10.03 -11.84 3.48
C GLY A 106 -9.05 -11.13 4.42
N LEU A 107 -8.86 -9.86 4.20
CA LEU A 107 -8.04 -9.01 5.07
C LEU A 107 -8.73 -8.76 6.42
N ASP A 108 -10.05 -8.74 6.48
CA ASP A 108 -10.81 -8.63 7.73
C ASP A 108 -10.57 -9.81 8.67
N GLY A 109 -10.41 -11.02 8.12
CA GLY A 109 -10.02 -12.19 8.91
C GLY A 109 -8.62 -12.07 9.51
N TYR A 110 -7.67 -11.50 8.74
CA TYR A 110 -6.33 -11.18 9.27
C TYR A 110 -6.40 -10.11 10.34
N LEU A 111 -7.20 -9.05 10.15
CA LEU A 111 -7.40 -7.99 11.13
C LEU A 111 -7.99 -8.54 12.44
N THR A 112 -9.01 -9.38 12.33
CA THR A 112 -9.62 -10.05 13.48
C THR A 112 -8.60 -10.90 14.23
N GLN A 113 -7.80 -11.70 13.52
CA GLN A 113 -6.76 -12.51 14.14
C GLN A 113 -5.71 -11.67 14.86
N ALA A 114 -5.26 -10.58 14.22
CA ALA A 114 -4.28 -9.67 14.83
C ALA A 114 -4.80 -9.01 16.11
N ASN A 115 -6.05 -8.55 16.12
CA ASN A 115 -6.70 -7.98 17.29
C ASN A 115 -6.83 -9.00 18.42
N ASN A 116 -7.21 -10.24 18.11
CA ASN A 116 -7.30 -11.33 19.10
C ASN A 116 -5.93 -11.66 19.69
N CYS A 117 -4.87 -11.71 18.87
CA CYS A 117 -3.50 -11.92 19.36
C CYS A 117 -3.05 -10.77 20.26
N ARG A 118 -3.31 -9.51 19.87
CA ARG A 118 -2.99 -8.34 20.68
C ARG A 118 -3.72 -8.37 22.04
N ALA A 119 -5.01 -8.72 22.04
CA ALA A 119 -5.80 -8.83 23.27
C ALA A 119 -5.25 -9.91 24.21
N ARG A 120 -4.86 -11.07 23.71
CA ARG A 120 -4.18 -12.11 24.51
C ARG A 120 -2.86 -11.61 25.08
N CYS A 121 -2.03 -10.97 24.29
CA CYS A 121 -0.77 -10.39 24.74
C CYS A 121 -0.97 -9.37 25.87
N LEU A 122 -2.02 -8.57 25.80
CA LEU A 122 -2.37 -7.63 26.86
C LEU A 122 -2.77 -8.36 28.16
N ALA A 123 -3.58 -9.42 28.05
CA ALA A 123 -4.03 -10.22 29.20
C ALA A 123 -2.88 -11.00 29.87
N GLU A 124 -1.87 -11.39 29.07
CA GLU A 124 -0.71 -12.14 29.55
C GLU A 124 0.49 -11.22 29.94
N TYR A 125 0.26 -9.91 30.03
CA TYR A 125 1.30 -8.92 30.36
C TYR A 125 2.54 -8.97 29.46
N ALA A 126 2.34 -9.20 28.16
CA ALA A 126 3.41 -9.22 27.20
C ALA A 126 4.19 -7.89 27.17
N GLY A 127 5.47 -7.96 26.85
CA GLY A 127 6.35 -6.79 26.78
C GLY A 127 5.90 -5.78 25.70
N SER A 128 6.29 -4.54 25.90
CA SER A 128 5.92 -3.42 25.02
C SER A 128 6.26 -3.66 23.54
N ALA A 129 7.38 -4.31 23.24
CA ALA A 129 7.78 -4.62 21.86
C ALA A 129 6.76 -5.52 21.13
N THR A 130 6.23 -6.54 21.82
CA THR A 130 5.19 -7.42 21.25
C THR A 130 3.89 -6.66 20.99
N LEU A 131 3.48 -5.80 21.92
CA LEU A 131 2.29 -4.98 21.75
C LEU A 131 2.44 -3.96 20.60
N GLN A 132 3.61 -3.34 20.46
CA GLN A 132 3.94 -2.44 19.35
C GLN A 132 3.93 -3.16 18.01
N PHE A 133 4.43 -4.41 17.97
CA PHE A 133 4.39 -5.23 16.76
C PHE A 133 2.94 -5.45 16.29
N TYR A 134 2.05 -5.93 17.18
CA TYR A 134 0.65 -6.14 16.80
C TYR A 134 -0.06 -4.83 16.45
N GLN A 135 0.23 -3.75 17.17
CA GLN A 135 -0.33 -2.44 16.83
C GLN A 135 0.10 -1.97 15.44
N GLY A 136 1.38 -2.08 15.10
CA GLY A 136 1.89 -1.75 13.77
C GLY A 136 1.28 -2.63 12.68
N TYR A 137 1.15 -3.94 12.94
CA TYR A 137 0.54 -4.88 12.01
C TYR A 137 -0.94 -4.59 11.75
N ILE A 138 -1.72 -4.25 12.79
CA ILE A 138 -3.12 -3.84 12.68
C ILE A 138 -3.23 -2.58 11.80
N LEU A 139 -2.43 -1.55 12.07
CA LEU A 139 -2.39 -0.32 11.27
C LEU A 139 -2.12 -0.60 9.79
N ILE A 140 -1.21 -1.52 9.48
CA ILE A 140 -0.90 -1.92 8.10
C ILE A 140 -2.12 -2.53 7.42
N ILE A 141 -2.81 -3.47 8.06
CA ILE A 141 -3.98 -4.13 7.47
C ILE A 141 -5.12 -3.12 7.28
N GLU A 142 -5.41 -2.29 8.27
CA GLU A 142 -6.43 -1.24 8.18
C GLU A 142 -6.14 -0.25 7.06
N ALA A 143 -4.88 0.13 6.88
CA ALA A 143 -4.44 1.01 5.80
C ALA A 143 -4.68 0.38 4.42
N ILE A 144 -4.36 -0.91 4.26
CA ILE A 144 -4.58 -1.64 3.01
C ILE A 144 -6.08 -1.77 2.71
N ILE A 145 -6.90 -2.14 3.69
CA ILE A 145 -8.36 -2.22 3.55
C ILE A 145 -8.93 -0.86 3.13
N THR A 146 -8.50 0.21 3.78
CA THR A 146 -8.94 1.57 3.47
C THR A 146 -8.54 1.96 2.04
N TYR A 147 -7.31 1.62 1.62
CA TYR A 147 -6.82 1.90 0.27
C TYR A 147 -7.62 1.15 -0.79
N ILE A 148 -7.95 -0.14 -0.57
CA ILE A 148 -8.81 -0.93 -1.45
C ILE A 148 -10.19 -0.27 -1.57
N LYS A 149 -10.79 0.15 -0.46
CA LYS A 149 -12.10 0.83 -0.46
C LYS A 149 -12.06 2.16 -1.22
N ARG A 150 -10.98 2.94 -1.09
CA ARG A 150 -10.78 4.16 -1.88
C ARG A 150 -10.70 3.86 -3.38
N TYR A 151 -9.94 2.85 -3.78
CA TYR A 151 -9.85 2.44 -5.18
C TYR A 151 -11.18 1.91 -5.73
N ALA A 152 -11.90 1.13 -4.95
CA ALA A 152 -13.22 0.64 -5.35
C ALA A 152 -14.22 1.80 -5.58
N ALA A 153 -14.17 2.84 -4.74
CA ALA A 153 -14.99 4.04 -4.95
C ALA A 153 -14.59 4.74 -6.26
N ALA A 154 -13.29 4.98 -6.50
CA ALA A 154 -12.80 5.58 -7.73
C ALA A 154 -13.15 4.75 -8.98
N ALA A 155 -13.12 3.42 -8.88
CA ALA A 155 -13.51 2.53 -9.97
C ALA A 155 -15.03 2.62 -10.27
N ARG A 156 -15.87 2.71 -9.24
CA ARG A 156 -17.32 2.93 -9.43
C ARG A 156 -17.61 4.27 -10.09
N ASP A 157 -16.92 5.33 -9.68
CA ASP A 157 -17.06 6.66 -10.29
C ASP A 157 -16.63 6.65 -11.76
N ALA A 158 -15.68 5.77 -12.14
CA ALA A 158 -15.27 5.52 -13.51
C ALA A 158 -16.19 4.53 -14.28
N GLY A 159 -17.24 4.00 -13.66
CA GLY A 159 -18.18 3.04 -14.26
C GLY A 159 -17.71 1.59 -14.25
N LEU A 160 -16.63 1.25 -13.53
CA LEU A 160 -16.04 -0.09 -13.45
C LEU A 160 -16.62 -0.86 -12.25
N ILE A 161 -17.90 -1.18 -12.26
CA ILE A 161 -18.62 -1.77 -11.12
C ILE A 161 -18.05 -3.14 -10.74
N ASP A 162 -17.92 -4.06 -11.72
CA ASP A 162 -17.44 -5.42 -11.46
C ASP A 162 -16.00 -5.42 -10.90
N THR A 163 -15.14 -4.53 -11.40
CA THR A 163 -13.77 -4.37 -10.91
C THR A 163 -13.74 -3.85 -9.48
N ALA A 164 -14.64 -2.90 -9.15
CA ALA A 164 -14.77 -2.38 -7.80
C ALA A 164 -15.27 -3.46 -6.82
N ASP A 165 -16.25 -4.25 -7.22
CA ASP A 165 -16.80 -5.33 -6.37
C ASP A 165 -15.79 -6.46 -6.16
N ALA A 166 -15.03 -6.82 -7.20
CA ALA A 166 -13.91 -7.76 -7.08
C ALA A 166 -12.84 -7.27 -6.10
N ALA A 167 -12.49 -5.98 -6.14
CA ALA A 167 -11.53 -5.41 -5.20
C ALA A 167 -12.06 -5.45 -3.75
N LEU A 168 -13.34 -5.13 -3.53
CA LEU A 168 -13.94 -5.16 -2.20
C LEU A 168 -14.01 -6.57 -1.60
N SER A 169 -14.19 -7.60 -2.43
CA SER A 169 -14.23 -8.98 -1.93
C SER A 169 -12.93 -9.43 -1.25
N ILE A 170 -11.79 -8.79 -1.58
CA ILE A 170 -10.50 -9.05 -0.93
C ILE A 170 -10.40 -8.35 0.43
N ALA A 171 -11.05 -7.20 0.56
CA ALA A 171 -11.05 -6.45 1.83
C ALA A 171 -11.78 -7.22 2.94
N GLY A 172 -12.79 -7.97 2.57
CA GLY A 172 -13.62 -8.78 3.45
C GLY A 172 -15.09 -8.74 3.03
N PRO A 173 -15.90 -9.70 3.48
CA PRO A 173 -17.32 -9.72 3.20
C PRO A 173 -18.06 -8.53 3.82
#